data_04aa3a6eaf4f4ec96bec3415a9af8284
#
_entry.id   04aa3a6eaf4f4ec96bec3415a9af8284
#
_cell.length_a   1.000
_cell.length_b   1.000
_cell.length_c   1.000
_cell.angle_alpha   90.00
_cell.angle_beta   90.00
_cell.angle_gamma   90.00
#
_symmetry.space_group_name_H-M   'P 1'
#
loop_
_entity.id
_entity.type
_entity.pdbx_description
1 polymer ?
#
loop_
_entity_poly.entity_id
_entity_poly.type
_entity_poly.pdbx_seq_one_letter_code
_entity_poly.pdbx_strand_id
1 'polypeptide(L)'
;MPSGGGVMYYDGTYYWFGENKCDTTSSAMVGVMCYSSRNLTDWKNEGVALSVVDNDSSDIARGCILERPKVIYNAKTGKFVMWFHLELKGKGYAAARAGVAVSDTPAGPYRFIRSGRVNAGKLPVNMDGQAVAVLDTLNAKNYEKWWTPEWTDAVNKGLIVKRDLDGGQMSRDMTLYVDEDGKAYHIYSSEENLTLQIAELSDDYLSHTGNYVRVAPA
;
A
#
# COMPACT_ATOMS: atom_id res chain seq x y z
N MET A 1 -6.93 19.87 6.31
CA MET A 1 -5.81 19.75 5.34
C MET A 1 -5.53 18.26 5.13
N PRO A 2 -5.12 17.83 3.93
CA PRO A 2 -4.78 16.42 3.69
C PRO A 2 -3.61 16.00 4.57
N SER A 3 -3.64 14.75 5.03
CA SER A 3 -2.59 14.16 5.88
C SER A 3 -2.08 12.85 5.28
N GLY A 4 -0.92 12.36 5.73
CA GLY A 4 -0.39 11.03 5.44
C GLY A 4 -0.05 10.71 3.98
N GLY A 5 -0.15 11.68 3.08
CA GLY A 5 -0.02 11.46 1.65
C GLY A 5 1.38 11.58 1.08
N GLY A 6 1.48 11.82 -0.22
CA GLY A 6 2.71 12.00 -0.95
C GLY A 6 2.65 13.12 -1.97
N VAL A 7 3.82 13.60 -2.38
CA VAL A 7 3.97 14.60 -3.43
C VAL A 7 4.59 13.92 -4.65
N MET A 8 3.98 14.11 -5.80
CA MET A 8 4.51 13.74 -7.12
C MET A 8 4.89 15.01 -7.87
N TYR A 9 6.04 15.00 -8.55
CA TYR A 9 6.41 16.03 -9.51
C TYR A 9 6.17 15.53 -10.92
N TYR A 10 5.45 16.32 -11.72
CA TYR A 10 5.20 16.00 -13.11
C TYR A 10 5.02 17.31 -13.93
N ASP A 11 5.74 17.42 -15.03
CA ASP A 11 5.66 18.52 -15.99
C ASP A 11 5.62 19.94 -15.34
N GLY A 12 6.64 20.22 -14.51
CA GLY A 12 6.79 21.52 -13.87
C GLY A 12 5.82 21.80 -12.71
N THR A 13 5.04 20.81 -12.30
CA THR A 13 4.02 20.96 -11.24
C THR A 13 4.16 19.88 -10.19
N TYR A 14 4.05 20.26 -8.93
CA TYR A 14 3.95 19.37 -7.78
C TYR A 14 2.49 19.07 -7.50
N TYR A 15 2.16 17.79 -7.29
CA TYR A 15 0.83 17.32 -6.95
C TYR A 15 0.90 16.65 -5.58
N TRP A 16 0.21 17.20 -4.60
CA TRP A 16 0.13 16.66 -3.26
C TRP A 16 -1.19 15.89 -3.09
N PHE A 17 -1.12 14.61 -2.86
CA PHE A 17 -2.24 13.73 -2.55
C PHE A 17 -2.31 13.48 -1.06
N GLY A 18 -3.49 13.51 -0.48
CA GLY A 18 -3.64 13.26 0.94
C GLY A 18 -5.05 12.82 1.31
N GLU A 19 -5.13 12.17 2.44
CA GLU A 19 -6.37 11.71 3.03
C GLU A 19 -7.25 12.91 3.42
N ASN A 20 -8.54 12.80 3.18
CA ASN A 20 -9.52 13.72 3.74
C ASN A 20 -10.16 13.09 4.97
N LYS A 21 -9.52 13.27 6.13
CA LYS A 21 -10.05 12.83 7.43
C LYS A 21 -10.91 13.92 8.03
N CYS A 22 -12.01 13.53 8.65
CA CYS A 22 -12.73 14.44 9.54
C CYS A 22 -12.12 14.39 10.96
N ASP A 23 -12.43 15.38 11.79
CA ASP A 23 -11.81 15.56 13.12
C ASP A 23 -12.12 14.44 14.11
N THR A 24 -13.05 13.56 13.80
CA THR A 24 -13.58 12.54 14.73
C THR A 24 -13.34 11.11 14.33
N THR A 25 -12.88 10.85 13.11
CA THR A 25 -12.68 9.47 12.62
C THR A 25 -11.64 9.37 11.51
N SER A 26 -10.95 8.22 11.45
CA SER A 26 -10.08 7.84 10.33
C SER A 26 -10.86 7.38 9.10
N SER A 27 -12.19 7.17 9.22
CA SER A 27 -13.02 6.68 8.13
C SER A 27 -13.12 7.68 6.99
N ALA A 28 -12.88 7.22 5.76
CA ALA A 28 -12.98 8.02 4.56
C ALA A 28 -14.45 8.29 4.20
N MET A 29 -14.86 9.54 4.29
CA MET A 29 -16.20 10.01 3.90
C MET A 29 -16.20 10.66 2.51
N VAL A 30 -15.03 11.06 2.03
CA VAL A 30 -14.82 11.72 0.73
C VAL A 30 -13.84 10.94 -0.13
N GLY A 31 -12.65 10.67 0.38
CA GLY A 31 -11.58 9.96 -0.33
C GLY A 31 -10.24 10.70 -0.29
N VAL A 32 -9.48 10.63 -1.39
CA VAL A 32 -8.19 11.31 -1.55
C VAL A 32 -8.39 12.66 -2.20
N MET A 33 -7.83 13.72 -1.59
CA MET A 33 -7.75 15.06 -2.16
C MET A 33 -6.46 15.25 -2.93
N CYS A 34 -6.49 16.13 -3.94
CA CYS A 34 -5.31 16.59 -4.66
C CYS A 34 -5.14 18.09 -4.55
N TYR A 35 -3.92 18.53 -4.38
CA TYR A 35 -3.49 19.93 -4.45
C TYR A 35 -2.32 20.05 -5.40
N SER A 36 -2.23 21.14 -6.16
CA SER A 36 -1.12 21.41 -7.07
C SER A 36 -0.37 22.68 -6.69
N SER A 37 0.93 22.71 -6.99
CA SER A 37 1.80 23.86 -6.79
C SER A 37 2.94 23.88 -7.80
N ARG A 38 3.43 25.06 -8.17
CA ARG A 38 4.67 25.21 -8.96
C ARG A 38 5.89 25.56 -8.11
N ASN A 39 5.69 25.90 -6.84
CA ASN A 39 6.75 26.43 -5.96
C ASN A 39 6.76 25.82 -4.55
N LEU A 40 5.89 24.83 -4.27
CA LEU A 40 5.71 24.19 -2.96
C LEU A 40 5.19 25.08 -1.84
N THR A 41 4.87 26.33 -2.11
CA THR A 41 4.34 27.31 -1.15
C THR A 41 2.88 27.67 -1.43
N ASP A 42 2.56 27.90 -2.69
CA ASP A 42 1.22 28.30 -3.11
C ASP A 42 0.49 27.08 -3.68
N TRP A 43 -0.48 26.59 -2.93
CA TRP A 43 -1.21 25.37 -3.27
C TRP A 43 -2.62 25.66 -3.74
N LYS A 44 -2.94 25.20 -4.94
CA LYS A 44 -4.29 25.20 -5.49
C LYS A 44 -4.99 23.89 -5.15
N ASN A 45 -6.21 23.95 -4.65
CA ASN A 45 -7.06 22.79 -4.44
C ASN A 45 -7.62 22.30 -5.79
N GLU A 46 -7.23 21.09 -6.21
CA GLU A 46 -7.72 20.43 -7.43
C GLU A 46 -8.98 19.59 -7.20
N GLY A 47 -9.39 19.40 -5.95
CA GLY A 47 -10.58 18.65 -5.58
C GLY A 47 -10.28 17.21 -5.20
N VAL A 48 -11.29 16.34 -5.37
CA VAL A 48 -11.22 14.92 -5.02
C VAL A 48 -10.57 14.13 -6.14
N ALA A 49 -9.37 13.59 -5.87
CA ALA A 49 -8.64 12.75 -6.82
C ALA A 49 -9.22 11.33 -6.92
N LEU A 50 -9.55 10.70 -5.78
CA LEU A 50 -10.19 9.39 -5.71
C LEU A 50 -11.35 9.46 -4.72
N SER A 51 -12.58 9.25 -5.18
CA SER A 51 -13.76 9.25 -4.33
C SER A 51 -14.03 7.85 -3.76
N VAL A 52 -14.45 7.79 -2.49
CA VAL A 52 -15.15 6.61 -1.97
C VAL A 52 -16.52 6.51 -2.62
N VAL A 53 -17.11 5.32 -2.57
CA VAL A 53 -18.40 5.04 -3.23
C VAL A 53 -19.49 4.64 -2.24
N ASP A 54 -20.75 4.98 -2.54
CA ASP A 54 -21.93 4.59 -1.77
C ASP A 54 -22.42 3.19 -2.18
N ASN A 55 -21.50 2.21 -2.10
CA ASN A 55 -21.77 0.81 -2.38
C ASN A 55 -21.00 -0.05 -1.37
N ASP A 56 -21.71 -0.66 -0.45
CA ASP A 56 -21.15 -1.45 0.65
C ASP A 56 -20.42 -2.73 0.19
N SER A 57 -20.61 -3.17 -1.06
CA SER A 57 -19.85 -4.27 -1.66
C SER A 57 -18.50 -3.83 -2.25
N SER A 58 -18.24 -2.54 -2.32
CA SER A 58 -16.96 -2.03 -2.78
C SER A 58 -15.91 -2.01 -1.66
N ASP A 59 -14.68 -2.34 -1.99
CA ASP A 59 -13.56 -2.23 -1.04
C ASP A 59 -13.33 -0.77 -0.59
N ILE A 60 -13.62 0.22 -1.47
CA ILE A 60 -13.57 1.65 -1.14
C ILE A 60 -14.95 2.22 -0.79
N ALA A 61 -15.81 1.43 -0.15
CA ALA A 61 -17.10 1.89 0.35
C ALA A 61 -16.93 3.09 1.29
N ARG A 62 -17.86 4.05 1.24
CA ARG A 62 -17.90 5.17 2.21
C ARG A 62 -17.85 4.65 3.65
N GLY A 63 -16.86 5.12 4.41
CA GLY A 63 -16.57 4.63 5.76
C GLY A 63 -15.45 3.58 5.81
N CYS A 64 -14.80 3.24 4.68
CA CYS A 64 -13.52 2.54 4.68
C CYS A 64 -12.41 3.42 5.27
N ILE A 65 -11.21 2.87 5.50
CA ILE A 65 -10.03 3.66 5.83
C ILE A 65 -9.11 3.65 4.60
N LEU A 66 -8.85 4.84 4.06
CA LEU A 66 -8.02 5.04 2.87
C LEU A 66 -6.91 6.00 3.23
N GLU A 67 -5.69 5.48 3.35
CA GLU A 67 -4.54 6.19 3.90
C GLU A 67 -3.29 6.08 3.02
N ARG A 68 -2.32 6.97 3.24
CA ARG A 68 -0.99 6.95 2.61
C ARG A 68 -0.99 6.95 1.08
N PRO A 69 -1.88 7.69 0.38
CA PRO A 69 -1.89 7.69 -1.08
C PRO A 69 -0.56 8.17 -1.64
N LYS A 70 -0.04 7.44 -2.63
CA LYS A 70 1.17 7.76 -3.40
C LYS A 70 0.86 7.59 -4.86
N VAL A 71 1.37 8.49 -5.69
CA VAL A 71 1.15 8.48 -7.14
C VAL A 71 2.48 8.48 -7.88
N ILE A 72 2.58 7.65 -8.89
CA ILE A 72 3.68 7.63 -9.86
C ILE A 72 3.14 7.70 -11.28
N TYR A 73 3.92 8.28 -12.19
CA TYR A 73 3.61 8.30 -13.61
C TYR A 73 4.26 7.11 -14.31
N ASN A 74 3.50 6.40 -15.12
CA ASN A 74 3.98 5.32 -15.97
C ASN A 74 4.17 5.84 -17.41
N ALA A 75 5.42 6.03 -17.82
CA ALA A 75 5.74 6.56 -19.14
C ALA A 75 5.38 5.60 -20.28
N LYS A 76 5.35 4.26 -20.03
CA LYS A 76 4.98 3.27 -21.05
C LYS A 76 3.49 3.32 -21.39
N THR A 77 2.65 3.55 -20.41
CA THR A 77 1.18 3.55 -20.58
C THR A 77 0.58 4.95 -20.65
N GLY A 78 1.34 5.99 -20.30
CA GLY A 78 0.86 7.37 -20.19
C GLY A 78 -0.11 7.58 -19.03
N LYS A 79 -0.12 6.70 -18.03
CA LYS A 79 -1.07 6.72 -16.93
C LYS A 79 -0.44 7.17 -15.62
N PHE A 80 -1.24 7.77 -14.75
CA PHE A 80 -0.92 8.04 -13.36
C PHE A 80 -1.50 6.92 -12.51
N VAL A 81 -0.66 6.27 -11.70
CA VAL A 81 -1.05 5.13 -10.86
C VAL A 81 -0.92 5.52 -9.40
N MET A 82 -2.03 5.39 -8.67
CA MET A 82 -2.11 5.64 -7.24
C MET A 82 -2.16 4.32 -6.49
N TRP A 83 -1.27 4.12 -5.53
CA TRP A 83 -1.35 3.07 -4.52
C TRP A 83 -1.65 3.69 -3.15
N PHE A 84 -2.38 2.96 -2.30
CA PHE A 84 -2.79 3.42 -0.98
C PHE A 84 -3.04 2.26 -0.03
N HIS A 85 -2.89 2.52 1.27
CA HIS A 85 -3.35 1.62 2.33
C HIS A 85 -4.87 1.64 2.42
N LEU A 86 -5.47 0.47 2.54
CA LEU A 86 -6.92 0.31 2.59
C LEU A 86 -7.34 -0.66 3.70
N GLU A 87 -8.25 -0.18 4.56
CA GLU A 87 -9.00 -1.02 5.48
C GLU A 87 -10.47 -1.04 5.10
N LEU A 88 -11.08 -2.21 5.12
CA LEU A 88 -12.47 -2.36 4.73
C LEU A 88 -13.41 -1.75 5.77
N LYS A 89 -14.53 -1.20 5.31
CA LYS A 89 -15.56 -0.59 6.17
C LYS A 89 -15.93 -1.53 7.34
N GLY A 90 -15.84 -0.98 8.56
CA GLY A 90 -16.21 -1.70 9.79
C GLY A 90 -15.28 -2.84 10.21
N LYS A 91 -14.10 -3.00 9.56
CA LYS A 91 -13.12 -4.06 9.89
C LYS A 91 -11.92 -3.57 10.71
N GLY A 92 -11.90 -2.28 11.09
CA GLY A 92 -10.74 -1.68 11.76
C GLY A 92 -9.49 -1.81 10.89
N TYR A 93 -8.36 -2.15 11.50
CA TYR A 93 -7.06 -2.32 10.81
C TYR A 93 -6.68 -3.78 10.53
N ALA A 94 -7.69 -4.68 10.33
CA ALA A 94 -7.46 -6.11 10.15
C ALA A 94 -7.20 -6.52 8.69
N ALA A 95 -7.70 -5.76 7.71
CA ALA A 95 -7.55 -6.09 6.30
C ALA A 95 -6.14 -5.80 5.78
N ALA A 96 -5.56 -4.66 6.16
CA ALA A 96 -4.21 -4.19 5.79
C ALA A 96 -3.88 -4.40 4.30
N ARG A 97 -4.80 -3.98 3.44
CA ARG A 97 -4.70 -4.16 1.99
C ARG A 97 -3.93 -3.02 1.33
N ALA A 98 -3.31 -3.30 0.20
CA ALA A 98 -2.91 -2.30 -0.77
C ALA A 98 -4.03 -2.12 -1.79
N GLY A 99 -4.48 -0.88 -1.99
CA GLY A 99 -5.42 -0.52 -3.05
C GLY A 99 -4.69 0.14 -4.20
N VAL A 100 -5.19 -0.03 -5.43
CA VAL A 100 -4.65 0.60 -6.63
C VAL A 100 -5.74 1.27 -7.44
N ALA A 101 -5.44 2.48 -7.95
CA ALA A 101 -6.30 3.27 -8.81
C ALA A 101 -5.48 3.92 -9.94
N VAL A 102 -6.12 4.28 -11.05
CA VAL A 102 -5.47 4.81 -12.25
C VAL A 102 -6.22 6.02 -12.80
N SER A 103 -5.46 6.98 -13.36
CA SER A 103 -6.01 8.16 -14.04
C SER A 103 -5.23 8.47 -15.31
N ASP A 104 -5.90 9.18 -16.22
CA ASP A 104 -5.29 9.77 -17.43
C ASP A 104 -4.65 11.14 -17.15
N THR A 105 -4.98 11.77 -16.04
CA THR A 105 -4.49 13.08 -15.64
C THR A 105 -3.87 13.08 -14.25
N PRO A 106 -2.87 13.92 -13.97
CA PRO A 106 -2.16 13.88 -12.70
C PRO A 106 -3.06 14.13 -11.49
N ALA A 107 -3.99 15.07 -11.56
CA ALA A 107 -4.89 15.40 -10.45
C ALA A 107 -6.09 14.45 -10.30
N GLY A 108 -6.32 13.53 -11.24
CA GLY A 108 -7.49 12.68 -11.27
C GLY A 108 -8.59 13.19 -12.22
N PRO A 109 -9.79 12.61 -12.19
CA PRO A 109 -10.23 11.58 -11.23
C PRO A 109 -9.55 10.22 -11.45
N TYR A 110 -9.22 9.58 -10.35
CA TYR A 110 -8.69 8.22 -10.35
C TYR A 110 -9.84 7.22 -10.30
N ARG A 111 -9.72 6.16 -11.08
CA ARG A 111 -10.63 5.03 -11.09
C ARG A 111 -10.02 3.88 -10.27
N PHE A 112 -10.71 3.46 -9.22
CA PHE A 112 -10.32 2.30 -8.42
C PHE A 112 -10.29 1.04 -9.28
N ILE A 113 -9.25 0.24 -9.14
CA ILE A 113 -9.07 -1.02 -9.87
C ILE A 113 -9.39 -2.21 -8.96
N ARG A 114 -8.66 -2.33 -7.85
CA ARG A 114 -8.79 -3.42 -6.88
C ARG A 114 -8.03 -3.14 -5.60
N SER A 115 -8.25 -3.98 -4.60
CA SER A 115 -7.36 -4.08 -3.44
C SER A 115 -7.09 -5.52 -3.05
N GLY A 116 -6.04 -5.74 -2.27
CA GLY A 116 -5.69 -7.05 -1.74
C GLY A 116 -4.47 -6.99 -0.84
N ARG A 117 -4.21 -8.08 -0.15
CA ARG A 117 -2.91 -8.30 0.48
C ARG A 117 -1.86 -8.60 -0.59
N VAL A 118 -0.61 -8.26 -0.29
CA VAL A 118 0.48 -8.25 -1.27
C VAL A 118 1.15 -9.63 -1.31
N ASN A 119 1.49 -10.12 -2.52
CA ASN A 119 2.32 -11.30 -2.76
C ASN A 119 1.84 -12.58 -2.08
N ALA A 120 0.54 -12.86 -2.06
CA ALA A 120 -0.02 -14.10 -1.51
C ALA A 120 0.63 -15.35 -2.13
N GLY A 121 1.09 -16.28 -1.30
CA GLY A 121 1.75 -17.52 -1.70
C GLY A 121 3.16 -17.35 -2.27
N LYS A 122 3.76 -16.15 -2.17
CA LYS A 122 5.12 -15.88 -2.66
C LYS A 122 6.09 -15.71 -1.50
N LEU A 123 7.25 -16.36 -1.61
CA LEU A 123 8.37 -16.17 -0.68
C LEU A 123 9.22 -14.97 -1.14
N PRO A 124 9.84 -14.22 -0.20
CA PRO A 124 10.79 -13.17 -0.56
C PRO A 124 12.02 -13.79 -1.21
N VAL A 125 12.58 -13.09 -2.21
CA VAL A 125 13.74 -13.59 -2.98
C VAL A 125 15.02 -13.67 -2.14
N ASN A 126 15.08 -12.99 -1.02
CA ASN A 126 16.20 -12.99 -0.08
C ASN A 126 15.97 -13.88 1.17
N MET A 127 14.99 -14.77 1.14
CA MET A 127 14.73 -15.67 2.26
C MET A 127 15.83 -16.73 2.36
N ASP A 128 16.32 -16.93 3.57
CA ASP A 128 17.29 -17.98 3.87
C ASP A 128 16.71 -19.37 3.63
N GLY A 129 17.50 -20.28 3.03
CA GLY A 129 17.08 -21.66 2.77
C GLY A 129 16.74 -22.46 4.03
N GLN A 130 17.38 -22.16 5.18
CA GLN A 130 17.01 -22.78 6.46
C GLN A 130 15.65 -22.28 6.95
N ALA A 131 15.36 -20.98 6.76
CA ALA A 131 14.05 -20.42 7.08
C ALA A 131 12.95 -21.04 6.21
N VAL A 132 13.20 -21.28 4.93
CA VAL A 132 12.28 -22.01 4.03
C VAL A 132 12.03 -23.43 4.53
N ALA A 133 13.07 -24.14 4.94
CA ALA A 133 12.97 -25.54 5.38
C ALA A 133 12.08 -25.75 6.62
N VAL A 134 11.89 -24.73 7.45
CA VAL A 134 11.06 -24.83 8.68
C VAL A 134 9.63 -24.28 8.51
N LEU A 135 9.27 -23.75 7.35
CA LEU A 135 7.93 -23.16 7.11
C LEU A 135 6.79 -24.13 7.44
N ASP A 136 6.92 -25.38 6.98
CA ASP A 136 5.88 -26.39 7.20
C ASP A 136 5.82 -26.92 8.65
N THR A 137 6.86 -26.67 9.43
CA THR A 137 6.94 -27.07 10.84
C THR A 137 6.41 -26.02 11.81
N LEU A 138 6.22 -24.78 11.34
CA LEU A 138 5.65 -23.71 12.14
C LEU A 138 4.18 -24.04 12.48
N ASN A 139 3.88 -24.13 13.76
CA ASN A 139 2.53 -24.42 14.21
C ASN A 139 1.62 -23.19 13.97
N ALA A 140 0.67 -23.31 13.04
CA ALA A 140 -0.25 -22.22 12.69
C ALA A 140 -0.97 -21.62 13.91
N LYS A 141 -1.35 -22.45 14.92
CA LYS A 141 -2.03 -21.97 16.14
C LYS A 141 -1.21 -20.96 16.92
N ASN A 142 0.10 -21.12 16.99
CA ASN A 142 0.98 -20.23 17.77
C ASN A 142 1.22 -18.89 17.08
N TYR A 143 0.93 -18.82 15.77
CA TYR A 143 1.26 -17.68 14.93
C TYR A 143 0.02 -16.98 14.33
N GLU A 144 -1.20 -17.42 14.70
CA GLU A 144 -2.45 -16.78 14.27
C GLU A 144 -2.67 -15.40 14.89
N LYS A 145 -2.18 -15.23 16.14
CA LYS A 145 -2.30 -13.98 16.87
C LYS A 145 -1.02 -13.17 16.72
N TRP A 146 -1.18 -11.91 16.44
CA TRP A 146 -0.09 -10.93 16.45
C TRP A 146 0.39 -10.65 17.86
N TRP A 147 1.65 -10.22 17.97
CA TRP A 147 2.26 -9.78 19.22
C TRP A 147 2.35 -10.86 20.32
N THR A 148 2.22 -12.12 19.96
CA THR A 148 2.62 -13.18 20.86
C THR A 148 4.15 -13.28 20.89
N PRO A 149 4.77 -13.69 22.02
CA PRO A 149 6.21 -13.88 22.08
C PRO A 149 6.74 -14.80 20.96
N GLU A 150 6.02 -15.88 20.68
CA GLU A 150 6.37 -16.86 19.64
C GLU A 150 6.34 -16.24 18.24
N TRP A 151 5.31 -15.45 17.93
CA TRP A 151 5.21 -14.77 16.65
C TRP A 151 6.32 -13.72 16.48
N THR A 152 6.57 -12.91 17.51
CA THR A 152 7.65 -11.91 17.48
C THR A 152 9.02 -12.57 17.32
N ASP A 153 9.28 -13.68 18.04
CA ASP A 153 10.53 -14.44 17.90
C ASP A 153 10.69 -15.01 16.48
N ALA A 154 9.63 -15.54 15.89
CA ALA A 154 9.67 -16.04 14.50
C ALA A 154 10.01 -14.93 13.50
N VAL A 155 9.36 -13.77 13.62
CA VAL A 155 9.63 -12.61 12.74
C VAL A 155 11.07 -12.12 12.91
N ASN A 156 11.56 -12.01 14.13
CA ASN A 156 12.95 -11.59 14.44
C ASN A 156 14.00 -12.58 13.90
N LYS A 157 13.66 -13.87 13.80
CA LYS A 157 14.51 -14.90 13.21
C LYS A 157 14.40 -14.95 11.66
N GLY A 158 13.71 -14.02 11.04
CA GLY A 158 13.54 -13.96 9.60
C GLY A 158 12.50 -14.93 9.05
N LEU A 159 11.76 -15.66 9.89
CA LEU A 159 10.72 -16.59 9.46
C LEU A 159 9.46 -15.84 9.02
N ILE A 160 8.81 -16.33 7.98
CA ILE A 160 7.48 -15.87 7.58
C ILE A 160 6.44 -16.82 8.18
N VAL A 161 5.47 -16.27 8.90
CA VAL A 161 4.37 -17.08 9.39
C VAL A 161 3.41 -17.44 8.27
N LYS A 162 2.89 -18.66 8.29
CA LYS A 162 2.06 -19.22 7.21
C LYS A 162 0.85 -18.34 6.87
N ARG A 163 0.23 -17.69 7.87
CA ARG A 163 -0.86 -16.75 7.67
C ARG A 163 -0.50 -15.64 6.67
N ASP A 164 0.69 -15.04 6.83
CA ASP A 164 1.13 -13.92 6.01
C ASP A 164 1.73 -14.38 4.67
N LEU A 165 2.15 -15.64 4.57
CA LEU A 165 2.50 -16.27 3.31
C LEU A 165 1.23 -16.59 2.50
N ASP A 166 0.33 -17.41 3.02
CA ASP A 166 -0.85 -17.89 2.30
C ASP A 166 -1.84 -16.76 1.98
N GLY A 167 -2.11 -15.91 2.97
CA GLY A 167 -3.05 -14.79 2.86
C GLY A 167 -2.48 -13.52 2.19
N GLY A 168 -1.17 -13.48 1.99
CA GLY A 168 -0.45 -12.31 1.50
C GLY A 168 -0.01 -11.36 2.62
N GLN A 169 0.98 -10.54 2.28
CA GLN A 169 1.57 -9.57 3.19
C GLN A 169 0.60 -8.42 3.49
N MET A 170 0.61 -7.94 4.73
CA MET A 170 0.00 -6.67 5.09
C MET A 170 0.72 -5.53 4.37
N SER A 171 0.00 -4.48 4.01
CA SER A 171 0.58 -3.24 3.51
C SER A 171 0.02 -2.07 4.31
N ARG A 172 0.86 -1.43 5.11
CA ARG A 172 0.47 -0.31 5.96
C ARG A 172 1.13 0.99 5.47
N ASP A 173 2.02 1.58 6.22
CA ASP A 173 2.75 2.77 5.77
C ASP A 173 3.56 2.41 4.52
N MET A 174 3.48 3.26 3.50
CA MET A 174 3.98 2.91 2.19
C MET A 174 4.51 4.10 1.41
N THR A 175 5.38 3.81 0.45
CA THR A 175 5.76 4.72 -0.62
C THR A 175 5.97 3.97 -1.93
N LEU A 176 6.16 4.69 -3.01
CA LEU A 176 6.47 4.17 -4.33
C LEU A 176 7.81 4.75 -4.81
N TYR A 177 8.51 3.97 -5.59
CA TYR A 177 9.75 4.37 -6.24
C TYR A 177 9.75 3.89 -7.70
N VAL A 178 10.19 4.73 -8.62
CA VAL A 178 10.44 4.37 -10.01
C VAL A 178 11.92 4.53 -10.27
N ASP A 179 12.57 3.46 -10.72
CA ASP A 179 14.00 3.43 -11.03
C ASP A 179 14.29 4.02 -12.42
N GLU A 180 15.54 4.30 -12.70
CA GLU A 180 16.00 4.89 -13.98
C GLU A 180 15.66 4.01 -15.20
N ASP A 181 15.59 2.68 -15.02
CA ASP A 181 15.18 1.72 -16.04
C ASP A 181 13.66 1.63 -16.26
N GLY A 182 12.89 2.39 -15.48
CA GLY A 182 11.43 2.42 -15.52
C GLY A 182 10.75 1.30 -14.75
N LYS A 183 11.49 0.50 -13.98
CA LYS A 183 10.89 -0.42 -13.01
C LYS A 183 10.35 0.35 -11.82
N ALA A 184 9.20 -0.09 -11.33
CA ALA A 184 8.58 0.54 -10.17
C ALA A 184 8.51 -0.44 -9.00
N TYR A 185 8.59 0.12 -7.80
CA TYR A 185 8.59 -0.62 -6.55
C TYR A 185 7.58 -0.04 -5.58
N HIS A 186 6.84 -0.93 -4.93
CA HIS A 186 6.01 -0.63 -3.78
C HIS A 186 6.80 -0.99 -2.51
N ILE A 187 7.08 0.01 -1.69
CA ILE A 187 7.85 -0.11 -0.45
C ILE A 187 6.86 0.10 0.69
N TYR A 188 6.68 -0.91 1.55
CA TYR A 188 5.65 -0.86 2.58
C TYR A 188 6.06 -1.59 3.85
N SER A 189 5.51 -1.13 4.99
CA SER A 189 5.62 -1.85 6.25
C SER A 189 4.61 -3.00 6.30
N SER A 190 5.05 -4.12 6.84
CA SER A 190 4.29 -5.35 6.97
C SER A 190 4.51 -5.99 8.34
N GLU A 191 3.85 -7.13 8.60
CA GLU A 191 3.99 -7.91 9.82
C GLU A 191 3.90 -7.02 11.06
N GLU A 192 2.78 -6.28 11.18
CA GLU A 192 2.52 -5.30 12.26
C GLU A 192 3.59 -4.21 12.38
N ASN A 193 4.13 -3.75 11.25
CA ASN A 193 5.20 -2.76 11.11
C ASN A 193 6.58 -3.21 11.62
N LEU A 194 6.78 -4.52 11.83
CA LEU A 194 8.10 -5.05 12.22
C LEU A 194 9.05 -5.22 11.04
N THR A 195 8.51 -5.34 9.82
CA THR A 195 9.32 -5.57 8.63
C THR A 195 9.05 -4.54 7.55
N LEU A 196 10.06 -4.30 6.71
CA LEU A 196 9.93 -3.52 5.48
C LEU A 196 9.93 -4.49 4.30
N GLN A 197 8.99 -4.28 3.37
CA GLN A 197 8.92 -5.03 2.12
C GLN A 197 9.21 -4.09 0.96
N ILE A 198 9.97 -4.58 -0.03
CA ILE A 198 10.23 -3.87 -1.29
C ILE A 198 9.78 -4.80 -2.41
N ALA A 199 8.61 -4.52 -2.99
CA ALA A 199 7.98 -5.37 -3.98
C ALA A 199 7.99 -4.73 -5.37
N GLU A 200 8.47 -5.48 -6.37
CA GLU A 200 8.47 -5.06 -7.76
C GLU A 200 7.05 -5.01 -8.31
N LEU A 201 6.71 -3.92 -9.00
CA LEU A 201 5.45 -3.76 -9.71
C LEU A 201 5.55 -4.26 -11.15
N SER A 202 4.42 -4.66 -11.72
CA SER A 202 4.28 -4.99 -13.14
C SER A 202 4.58 -3.80 -14.04
N ASP A 203 4.79 -4.04 -15.33
CA ASP A 203 5.11 -3.02 -16.34
C ASP A 203 4.08 -1.87 -16.44
N ASP A 204 2.81 -2.16 -16.13
CA ASP A 204 1.73 -1.16 -16.07
C ASP A 204 1.57 -0.50 -14.69
N TYR A 205 2.37 -0.91 -13.70
CA TYR A 205 2.36 -0.49 -12.29
C TYR A 205 1.07 -0.85 -11.54
N LEU A 206 0.18 -1.66 -12.12
CA LEU A 206 -1.10 -1.99 -11.52
C LEU A 206 -1.10 -3.27 -10.68
N SER A 207 -0.01 -4.06 -10.72
CA SER A 207 0.12 -5.34 -10.01
C SER A 207 1.50 -5.48 -9.39
N HIS A 208 1.64 -6.40 -8.43
CA HIS A 208 2.94 -6.91 -8.00
C HIS A 208 3.35 -8.10 -8.89
N THR A 209 4.65 -8.19 -9.23
CA THR A 209 5.19 -9.32 -10.01
C THR A 209 5.29 -10.59 -9.18
N GLY A 210 5.30 -10.47 -7.86
CA GLY A 210 5.59 -11.55 -6.93
C GLY A 210 7.06 -11.56 -6.46
N ASN A 211 7.92 -10.76 -7.09
CA ASN A 211 9.30 -10.57 -6.66
C ASN A 211 9.33 -9.49 -5.56
N TYR A 212 9.86 -9.84 -4.39
CA TYR A 212 10.04 -8.86 -3.32
C TYR A 212 11.17 -9.26 -2.38
N VAL A 213 11.75 -8.24 -1.74
CA VAL A 213 12.72 -8.38 -0.67
C VAL A 213 12.02 -8.08 0.66
N ARG A 214 12.29 -8.89 1.66
CA ARG A 214 11.84 -8.68 3.05
C ARG A 214 13.02 -8.28 3.91
N VAL A 215 12.94 -7.13 4.53
CA VAL A 215 13.92 -6.63 5.50
C VAL A 215 13.32 -6.83 6.89
N ALA A 216 13.86 -7.79 7.63
CA ALA A 216 13.50 -8.05 9.02
C ALA A 216 14.20 -7.04 9.96
N PRO A 217 13.73 -6.89 11.20
CA PRO A 217 14.45 -6.14 12.23
C PRO A 217 15.86 -6.73 12.42
N ALA A 218 16.84 -5.85 12.66
CA ALA A 218 18.22 -6.25 12.96
C ALA A 218 18.35 -6.70 14.41
#